data_d40fddf4a5485c972a6f56fc3e85071c
#
_entry.id   d40fddf4a5485c972a6f56fc3e85071c
#
_cell.length_a   1.000
_cell.length_b   1.000
_cell.length_c   1.000
_cell.angle_alpha   90.00
_cell.angle_beta   90.00
_cell.angle_gamma   90.00
#
_symmetry.space_group_name_H-M   'P 1'
#
loop_
_entity.id
_entity.type
_entity.pdbx_description
1 polymer ?
#
loop_
_entity_poly.entity_id
_entity_poly.type
_entity_poly.pdbx_seq_one_letter_code
_entity_poly.pdbx_strand_id
1 'polypeptide(L)'
;MKQKILMILCCVGLTFLFGWWLQSAFHIQQNKLCSESSLVFTDVLQREKTLQIGRVFGNYNPQKSPNAISGAEKSEWCDQDFLFYRDSTRTLLDSLFRTTLLERKIEANTAIRCKWNGHVINTSSDSIFYEEAIPLKQFIYRIDENPDRNIMLQAYIQFPIGTVWRHSLLMWIIVGGWLLLFGSVTGGYCFWYRKMQR
;
A
#
# COMPACT_ATOMS: atom_id res chain seq x y z
N MET A 1 -7.42 -37.48 -35.57
CA MET A 1 -8.20 -37.11 -34.38
C MET A 1 -7.30 -36.95 -33.14
N LYS A 2 -6.48 -37.95 -32.75
CA LYS A 2 -5.62 -37.92 -31.54
C LYS A 2 -4.69 -36.70 -31.47
N GLN A 3 -4.04 -36.27 -32.58
CA GLN A 3 -3.14 -35.11 -32.58
C GLN A 3 -3.82 -33.77 -32.33
N LYS A 4 -5.08 -33.57 -32.81
CA LYS A 4 -5.85 -32.36 -32.54
C LYS A 4 -6.19 -32.26 -31.06
N ILE A 5 -6.55 -33.38 -30.43
CA ILE A 5 -6.87 -33.46 -29.01
C ILE A 5 -5.61 -33.14 -28.18
N LEU A 6 -4.46 -33.71 -28.54
CA LEU A 6 -3.18 -33.45 -27.85
C LEU A 6 -2.80 -31.97 -27.90
N MET A 7 -2.95 -31.34 -29.07
CA MET A 7 -2.66 -29.91 -29.22
C MET A 7 -3.58 -29.04 -28.35
N ILE A 8 -4.89 -29.35 -28.32
CA ILE A 8 -5.83 -28.62 -27.47
C ILE A 8 -5.44 -28.76 -25.99
N LEU A 9 -5.08 -29.96 -25.54
CA LEU A 9 -4.62 -30.21 -24.17
C LEU A 9 -3.34 -29.41 -23.85
N CYS A 10 -2.37 -29.37 -24.78
CA CYS A 10 -1.17 -28.56 -24.60
C CYS A 10 -1.49 -27.05 -24.49
N CYS A 11 -2.36 -26.53 -25.35
CA CYS A 11 -2.78 -25.12 -25.29
C CYS A 11 -3.50 -24.80 -23.98
N VAL A 12 -4.38 -25.65 -23.52
CA VAL A 12 -5.08 -25.50 -22.24
C VAL A 12 -4.10 -25.53 -21.07
N GLY A 13 -3.17 -26.49 -21.07
CA GLY A 13 -2.12 -26.57 -20.03
C GLY A 13 -1.22 -25.34 -19.99
N LEU A 14 -0.78 -24.85 -21.15
CA LEU A 14 0.02 -23.63 -21.25
C LEU A 14 -0.75 -22.39 -20.76
N THR A 15 -2.02 -22.27 -21.10
CA THR A 15 -2.84 -21.15 -20.65
C THR A 15 -3.05 -21.17 -19.13
N PHE A 16 -3.22 -22.37 -18.56
CA PHE A 16 -3.34 -22.52 -17.11
C PHE A 16 -2.04 -22.14 -16.38
N LEU A 17 -0.89 -22.62 -16.87
CA LEU A 17 0.43 -22.25 -16.33
C LEU A 17 0.68 -20.75 -16.43
N PHE A 18 0.31 -20.14 -17.54
CA PHE A 18 0.42 -18.70 -17.73
C PHE A 18 -0.43 -17.93 -16.68
N GLY A 19 -1.70 -18.32 -16.50
CA GLY A 19 -2.57 -17.71 -15.50
C GLY A 19 -1.99 -17.82 -14.08
N TRP A 20 -1.47 -18.99 -13.73
CA TRP A 20 -0.81 -19.22 -12.44
C TRP A 20 0.42 -18.31 -12.25
N TRP A 21 1.29 -18.21 -13.24
CA TRP A 21 2.49 -17.37 -13.15
C TRP A 21 2.14 -15.89 -13.10
N LEU A 22 1.17 -15.47 -13.88
CA LEU A 22 0.70 -14.08 -13.87
C LEU A 22 0.11 -13.69 -12.52
N GLN A 23 -0.70 -14.55 -11.93
CA GLN A 23 -1.27 -14.34 -10.60
C GLN A 23 -0.16 -14.28 -9.53
N SER A 24 0.83 -15.18 -9.59
CA SER A 24 1.96 -15.17 -8.67
C SER A 24 2.78 -13.89 -8.80
N ALA A 25 3.08 -13.45 -10.01
CA ALA A 25 3.80 -12.20 -10.27
C ALA A 25 3.01 -10.98 -9.77
N PHE A 26 1.69 -10.98 -9.93
CA PHE A 26 0.82 -9.94 -9.41
C PHE A 26 0.91 -9.84 -7.88
N HIS A 27 0.79 -10.95 -7.17
CA HIS A 27 0.91 -10.98 -5.71
C HIS A 27 2.29 -10.54 -5.21
N ILE A 28 3.36 -10.98 -5.87
CA ILE A 28 4.72 -10.56 -5.53
C ILE A 28 4.86 -9.04 -5.67
N GLN A 29 4.38 -8.47 -6.77
CA GLN A 29 4.43 -7.04 -7.01
C GLN A 29 3.57 -6.26 -6.04
N GLN A 30 2.37 -6.74 -5.73
CA GLN A 30 1.48 -6.15 -4.74
C GLN A 30 2.13 -6.11 -3.35
N ASN A 31 2.75 -7.21 -2.92
CA ASN A 31 3.47 -7.28 -1.64
C ASN A 31 4.66 -6.31 -1.61
N LYS A 32 5.38 -6.16 -2.72
CA LYS A 32 6.46 -5.17 -2.84
C LYS A 32 5.94 -3.75 -2.67
N LEU A 33 4.85 -3.39 -3.38
CA LEU A 33 4.22 -2.08 -3.24
C LEU A 33 3.68 -1.84 -1.83
N CYS A 34 3.14 -2.86 -1.15
CA CYS A 34 2.73 -2.76 0.25
C CYS A 34 3.93 -2.48 1.17
N SER A 35 5.05 -3.15 0.95
CA SER A 35 6.28 -2.91 1.72
C SER A 35 6.81 -1.50 1.52
N GLU A 36 6.90 -1.03 0.26
CA GLU A 36 7.29 0.34 -0.07
C GLU A 36 6.34 1.37 0.55
N SER A 37 5.03 1.14 0.46
CA SER A 37 4.01 2.03 1.05
C SER A 37 4.08 2.05 2.57
N SER A 38 4.42 0.95 3.22
CA SER A 38 4.66 0.89 4.67
C SER A 38 5.84 1.77 5.09
N LEU A 39 6.93 1.77 4.31
CA LEU A 39 8.06 2.66 4.55
C LEU A 39 7.68 4.12 4.36
N VAL A 40 6.93 4.43 3.28
CA VAL A 40 6.40 5.78 3.06
C VAL A 40 5.53 6.25 4.20
N PHE A 41 4.65 5.39 4.72
CA PHE A 41 3.82 5.73 5.86
C PHE A 41 4.64 6.04 7.11
N THR A 42 5.70 5.28 7.36
CA THR A 42 6.64 5.54 8.46
C THR A 42 7.31 6.91 8.32
N ASP A 43 7.82 7.22 7.11
CA ASP A 43 8.44 8.52 6.81
C ASP A 43 7.46 9.68 7.02
N VAL A 44 6.22 9.51 6.58
CA VAL A 44 5.15 10.51 6.71
C VAL A 44 4.78 10.75 8.16
N LEU A 45 4.68 9.70 8.97
CA LEU A 45 4.45 9.82 10.41
C LEU A 45 5.55 10.63 11.09
N GLN A 46 6.80 10.35 10.74
CA GLN A 46 7.94 11.08 11.31
C GLN A 46 7.97 12.52 10.83
N ARG A 47 7.67 12.78 9.57
CA ARG A 47 7.57 14.13 8.99
C ARG A 47 6.42 14.93 9.63
N GLU A 48 5.26 14.32 9.80
CA GLU A 48 4.13 14.96 10.49
C GLU A 48 4.54 15.38 11.91
N LYS A 49 5.16 14.47 12.68
CA LYS A 49 5.68 14.75 14.01
C LYS A 49 6.61 15.97 14.00
N THR A 50 7.57 16.02 13.08
CA THR A 50 8.52 17.14 12.94
C THR A 50 7.82 18.45 12.59
N LEU A 51 6.85 18.44 11.68
CA LEU A 51 6.09 19.63 11.28
C LEU A 51 5.24 20.17 12.43
N GLN A 52 4.65 19.30 13.22
CA GLN A 52 3.84 19.69 14.38
C GLN A 52 4.70 20.27 15.50
N ILE A 53 5.84 19.65 15.80
CA ILE A 53 6.83 20.17 16.74
C ILE A 53 7.28 21.56 16.32
N GLY A 54 7.63 21.76 15.04
CA GLY A 54 8.04 23.05 14.51
C GLY A 54 6.96 24.14 14.64
N ARG A 55 5.68 23.80 14.47
CA ARG A 55 4.57 24.73 14.64
C ARG A 55 4.32 25.10 16.11
N VAL A 56 4.50 24.16 17.02
CA VAL A 56 4.35 24.39 18.47
C VAL A 56 5.48 25.28 18.99
N PHE A 57 6.72 24.96 18.63
CA PHE A 57 7.90 25.70 19.11
C PHE A 57 8.12 27.01 18.34
N GLY A 58 7.77 27.11 17.05
CA GLY A 58 7.86 28.33 16.26
C GLY A 58 6.93 29.44 16.75
N ASN A 59 5.81 29.09 17.38
CA ASN A 59 4.85 30.02 18.01
C ASN A 59 5.11 30.23 19.51
N TYR A 60 6.11 29.55 20.09
CA TYR A 60 6.44 29.65 21.50
C TYR A 60 7.29 30.89 21.76
N ASN A 61 6.73 31.87 22.43
CA ASN A 61 7.48 33.04 22.93
C ASN A 61 7.84 32.81 24.41
N PRO A 62 9.11 32.51 24.72
CA PRO A 62 9.53 32.17 26.09
C PRO A 62 9.32 33.29 27.11
N GLN A 63 9.10 34.52 26.62
CA GLN A 63 8.87 35.69 27.51
C GLN A 63 7.44 35.81 28.04
N LYS A 64 6.48 35.03 27.48
CA LYS A 64 5.05 35.11 27.88
C LYS A 64 4.57 34.00 28.82
N SER A 65 5.39 33.01 29.15
CA SER A 65 5.00 31.92 30.07
C SER A 65 5.99 31.77 31.19
N PRO A 66 5.68 32.23 32.42
CA PRO A 66 6.58 32.15 33.57
C PRO A 66 6.76 30.72 34.14
N ASN A 67 5.88 29.77 33.78
CA ASN A 67 6.00 28.37 34.20
C ASN A 67 6.62 27.53 33.10
N ALA A 68 7.95 27.55 33.05
CA ALA A 68 8.71 26.67 32.16
C ALA A 68 8.52 25.22 32.63
N ILE A 69 7.65 24.49 31.95
CA ILE A 69 7.57 23.01 32.03
C ILE A 69 8.93 22.43 31.67
N SER A 70 9.43 21.48 32.43
CA SER A 70 10.76 20.88 32.20
C SER A 70 10.88 20.29 30.80
N GLY A 71 12.09 20.25 30.22
CA GLY A 71 12.28 19.86 28.82
C GLY A 71 11.82 18.41 28.51
N ALA A 72 11.84 17.52 29.51
CA ALA A 72 11.38 16.14 29.41
C ALA A 72 9.85 16.04 29.36
N GLU A 73 9.14 16.77 30.23
CA GLU A 73 7.67 16.83 30.21
C GLU A 73 7.14 17.50 28.94
N LYS A 74 7.86 18.50 28.39
CA LYS A 74 7.52 19.10 27.10
C LYS A 74 7.58 18.11 25.94
N SER A 75 8.54 17.20 25.95
CA SER A 75 8.71 16.23 24.87
C SER A 75 7.57 15.21 24.84
N GLU A 76 7.15 14.69 25.98
CA GLU A 76 6.09 13.69 26.07
C GLU A 76 4.70 14.28 25.80
N TRP A 77 4.45 15.47 26.32
CA TRP A 77 3.15 16.13 26.17
C TRP A 77 2.90 16.65 24.75
N CYS A 78 3.94 17.13 24.08
CA CYS A 78 3.84 17.56 22.67
C CYS A 78 3.67 16.40 21.68
N ASP A 79 4.09 15.20 22.05
CA ASP A 79 4.23 14.11 21.07
C ASP A 79 2.91 13.43 20.70
N GLN A 80 1.92 13.39 21.58
CA GLN A 80 0.79 12.48 21.34
C GLN A 80 -0.59 13.12 21.54
N ASP A 81 -0.86 13.78 22.64
CA ASP A 81 -2.18 14.40 22.88
C ASP A 81 -2.45 15.56 21.93
N PHE A 82 -1.42 16.32 21.59
CA PHE A 82 -1.55 17.51 20.75
C PHE A 82 -1.87 17.18 19.28
N LEU A 83 -1.28 16.11 18.73
CA LEU A 83 -1.58 15.64 17.37
C LEU A 83 -3.03 15.24 17.25
N PHE A 84 -3.57 14.60 18.30
CA PHE A 84 -4.94 14.13 18.34
C PHE A 84 -5.96 15.26 18.52
N TYR A 85 -5.64 16.28 19.28
CA TYR A 85 -6.55 17.43 19.48
C TYR A 85 -6.75 18.25 18.21
N ARG A 86 -5.75 18.33 17.32
CA ARG A 86 -5.84 19.13 16.09
C ARG A 86 -6.35 18.38 14.88
N ASP A 87 -6.11 17.10 14.78
CA ASP A 87 -6.55 16.25 13.68
C ASP A 87 -7.05 14.91 14.20
N SER A 88 -8.16 14.94 14.95
CA SER A 88 -8.76 13.75 15.55
C SER A 88 -9.15 12.70 14.50
N THR A 89 -9.51 13.13 13.29
CA THR A 89 -9.87 12.26 12.17
C THR A 89 -8.66 11.80 11.36
N ARG A 90 -7.47 12.35 11.63
CA ARG A 90 -6.22 12.05 10.91
C ARG A 90 -6.27 12.29 9.40
N THR A 91 -7.13 13.21 8.97
CA THR A 91 -7.31 13.56 7.55
C THR A 91 -6.07 14.23 6.97
N LEU A 92 -5.36 15.04 7.76
CA LEU A 92 -4.10 15.66 7.35
C LEU A 92 -3.02 14.61 7.10
N LEU A 93 -2.90 13.62 7.99
CA LEU A 93 -1.96 12.51 7.86
C LEU A 93 -2.27 11.68 6.61
N ASP A 94 -3.54 11.37 6.37
CA ASP A 94 -3.97 10.63 5.17
C ASP A 94 -3.65 11.41 3.88
N SER A 95 -3.91 12.71 3.87
CA SER A 95 -3.55 13.59 2.75
C SER A 95 -2.05 13.63 2.48
N LEU A 96 -1.22 13.77 3.52
CA LEU A 96 0.24 13.72 3.41
C LEU A 96 0.72 12.36 2.89
N PHE A 97 0.16 11.28 3.39
CA PHE A 97 0.49 9.93 2.96
C PHE A 97 0.18 9.75 1.47
N ARG A 98 -1.02 10.12 1.06
CA ARG A 98 -1.45 10.05 -0.35
C ARG A 98 -0.57 10.90 -1.26
N THR A 99 -0.25 12.12 -0.85
CA THR A 99 0.62 13.02 -1.64
C THR A 99 2.02 12.42 -1.79
N THR A 100 2.60 11.90 -0.70
CA THR A 100 3.95 11.29 -0.74
C THR A 100 3.99 10.02 -1.58
N LEU A 101 2.91 9.21 -1.59
CA LEU A 101 2.79 8.07 -2.49
C LEU A 101 2.77 8.51 -3.96
N LEU A 102 2.01 9.58 -4.28
CA LEU A 102 1.96 10.13 -5.63
C LEU A 102 3.31 10.70 -6.10
N GLU A 103 4.07 11.35 -5.21
CA GLU A 103 5.44 11.80 -5.49
C GLU A 103 6.34 10.63 -5.89
N ARG A 104 6.14 9.45 -5.29
CA ARG A 104 6.83 8.20 -5.66
C ARG A 104 6.17 7.45 -6.83
N LYS A 105 5.21 8.06 -7.51
CA LYS A 105 4.46 7.51 -8.65
C LYS A 105 3.61 6.28 -8.29
N ILE A 106 3.30 6.08 -7.01
CA ILE A 106 2.43 5.02 -6.53
C ILE A 106 1.01 5.58 -6.41
N GLU A 107 0.16 5.28 -7.39
CA GLU A 107 -1.25 5.63 -7.35
C GLU A 107 -1.99 4.61 -6.50
N ALA A 108 -2.61 5.06 -5.41
CA ALA A 108 -3.37 4.20 -4.51
C ALA A 108 -4.48 4.99 -3.81
N ASN A 109 -5.55 4.30 -3.47
CA ASN A 109 -6.54 4.81 -2.52
C ASN A 109 -6.06 4.47 -1.12
N THR A 110 -6.12 5.45 -0.21
CA THR A 110 -5.63 5.32 1.16
C THR A 110 -6.71 5.69 2.16
N ALA A 111 -6.63 5.09 3.33
CA ALA A 111 -7.40 5.49 4.51
C ALA A 111 -6.61 5.14 5.76
N ILE A 112 -6.84 5.88 6.84
CA ILE A 112 -6.20 5.64 8.12
C ILE A 112 -7.27 5.30 9.14
N ARG A 113 -7.05 4.19 9.83
CA ARG A 113 -7.83 3.82 11.00
C ARG A 113 -7.03 4.15 12.24
N CYS A 114 -7.65 4.89 13.13
CA CYS A 114 -7.11 5.23 14.42
C CYS A 114 -7.96 4.62 15.52
N LYS A 115 -7.33 4.01 16.51
CA LYS A 115 -7.99 3.62 17.75
C LYS A 115 -7.40 4.46 18.88
N TRP A 116 -8.25 5.22 19.55
CA TRP A 116 -7.91 6.07 20.68
C TRP A 116 -8.86 5.83 21.83
N ASN A 117 -8.34 5.51 23.00
CA ASN A 117 -9.13 5.19 24.19
C ASN A 117 -10.26 4.17 23.94
N GLY A 118 -9.99 3.15 23.13
CA GLY A 118 -10.98 2.15 22.77
C GLY A 118 -11.92 2.54 21.62
N HIS A 119 -11.99 3.81 21.23
CA HIS A 119 -12.83 4.29 20.14
C HIS A 119 -12.09 4.18 18.79
N VAL A 120 -12.78 3.71 17.76
CA VAL A 120 -12.27 3.65 16.40
C VAL A 120 -12.71 4.90 15.64
N ILE A 121 -11.74 5.60 15.06
CA ILE A 121 -11.93 6.75 14.20
C ILE A 121 -11.38 6.40 12.82
N ASN A 122 -12.15 6.58 11.79
CA ASN A 122 -11.75 6.33 10.41
C ASN A 122 -11.65 7.64 9.63
N THR A 123 -10.64 7.77 8.77
CA THR A 123 -10.50 8.93 7.87
C THR A 123 -11.34 8.79 6.61
N SER A 124 -11.62 7.56 6.18
CA SER A 124 -12.51 7.28 5.08
C SER A 124 -13.94 7.07 5.60
N SER A 125 -14.91 7.53 4.86
CA SER A 125 -16.31 7.41 5.21
C SER A 125 -16.91 6.03 4.91
N ASP A 126 -16.24 5.20 4.13
CA ASP A 126 -16.78 3.93 3.65
C ASP A 126 -16.18 2.74 4.40
N SER A 127 -17.04 1.98 5.11
CA SER A 127 -16.65 0.76 5.81
C SER A 127 -16.18 -0.34 4.84
N ILE A 128 -16.74 -0.39 3.64
CA ILE A 128 -16.42 -1.37 2.59
C ILE A 128 -14.94 -1.23 2.19
N PHE A 129 -14.43 0.00 2.14
CA PHE A 129 -13.02 0.24 1.82
C PHE A 129 -12.08 -0.52 2.76
N TYR A 130 -12.37 -0.53 4.07
CA TYR A 130 -11.50 -1.19 5.05
C TYR A 130 -11.55 -2.71 5.01
N GLU A 131 -12.59 -3.30 4.40
CA GLU A 131 -12.70 -4.75 4.20
C GLU A 131 -11.91 -5.21 2.99
N GLU A 132 -11.87 -4.40 1.94
CA GLU A 132 -11.19 -4.72 0.68
C GLU A 132 -9.73 -4.26 0.64
N ALA A 133 -9.37 -3.23 1.41
CA ALA A 133 -8.04 -2.65 1.41
C ALA A 133 -7.05 -3.49 2.22
N ILE A 134 -5.80 -3.43 1.79
CA ILE A 134 -4.71 -4.15 2.45
C ILE A 134 -4.23 -3.34 3.66
N PRO A 135 -4.25 -3.91 4.87
CA PRO A 135 -3.72 -3.24 6.04
C PRO A 135 -2.19 -3.16 5.95
N LEU A 136 -1.64 -1.97 6.17
CA LEU A 136 -0.21 -1.76 6.31
C LEU A 136 0.23 -1.98 7.77
N LYS A 137 1.54 -1.78 8.02
CA LYS A 137 2.11 -1.91 9.35
C LYS A 137 1.38 -1.00 10.35
N GLN A 138 1.01 -1.57 11.48
CA GLN A 138 0.37 -0.86 12.58
C GLN A 138 1.42 -0.19 13.46
N PHE A 139 1.12 1.05 13.89
CA PHE A 139 1.92 1.81 14.84
C PHE A 139 1.12 1.99 16.13
N ILE A 140 1.76 1.72 17.25
CA ILE A 140 1.17 1.84 18.58
C ILE A 140 2.00 2.88 19.35
N TYR A 141 1.34 3.95 19.75
CA TYR A 141 1.89 4.97 20.62
C TYR A 141 1.33 4.77 22.01
N ARG A 142 2.19 4.52 22.98
CA ARG A 142 1.82 4.47 24.39
C ARG A 142 1.83 5.87 24.95
N ILE A 143 0.70 6.32 25.50
CA ILE A 143 0.58 7.62 26.14
C ILE A 143 0.95 7.51 27.62
N ASP A 144 0.66 6.33 28.21
CA ASP A 144 0.80 6.08 29.63
C ASP A 144 1.07 4.58 29.88
N GLU A 145 1.41 4.19 31.11
CA GLU A 145 1.54 2.77 31.49
C GLU A 145 0.20 2.01 31.40
N ASN A 146 -0.91 2.73 31.27
CA ASN A 146 -2.24 2.14 31.12
C ASN A 146 -2.45 1.64 29.68
N PRO A 147 -2.63 0.31 29.46
CA PRO A 147 -2.78 -0.28 28.14
C PRO A 147 -4.03 0.22 27.38
N ASP A 148 -5.03 0.77 28.08
CA ASP A 148 -6.25 1.29 27.47
C ASP A 148 -6.09 2.69 26.87
N ARG A 149 -5.00 3.39 27.20
CA ARG A 149 -4.68 4.72 26.68
C ARG A 149 -3.67 4.72 25.51
N ASN A 150 -3.66 3.65 24.76
CA ASN A 150 -2.82 3.54 23.57
C ASN A 150 -3.49 4.16 22.36
N ILE A 151 -2.71 4.91 21.58
CA ILE A 151 -3.10 5.33 20.24
C ILE A 151 -2.56 4.32 19.24
N MET A 152 -3.46 3.76 18.46
CA MET A 152 -3.17 2.75 17.47
C MET A 152 -3.48 3.32 16.09
N LEU A 153 -2.46 3.48 15.26
CA LEU A 153 -2.59 3.98 13.89
C LEU A 153 -2.30 2.87 12.91
N GLN A 154 -3.21 2.69 11.96
CA GLN A 154 -3.04 1.74 10.88
C GLN A 154 -3.51 2.35 9.56
N ALA A 155 -2.61 2.41 8.58
CA ALA A 155 -2.98 2.79 7.23
C ALA A 155 -3.51 1.58 6.47
N TYR A 156 -4.45 1.83 5.59
CA TYR A 156 -5.03 0.88 4.66
C TYR A 156 -4.80 1.40 3.25
N ILE A 157 -4.51 0.50 2.34
CA ILE A 157 -4.19 0.85 0.96
C ILE A 157 -4.86 -0.10 -0.02
N GLN A 158 -5.39 0.46 -1.10
CA GLN A 158 -5.93 -0.30 -2.21
C GLN A 158 -5.26 0.18 -3.51
N PHE A 159 -4.60 -0.74 -4.20
CA PHE A 159 -3.93 -0.43 -5.46
C PHE A 159 -4.87 -0.68 -6.63
N PRO A 160 -5.08 0.32 -7.51
CA PRO A 160 -5.67 0.06 -8.82
C PRO A 160 -4.84 -0.98 -9.58
N ILE A 161 -5.50 -1.86 -10.30
CA ILE A 161 -4.83 -2.91 -11.10
C ILE A 161 -3.75 -2.31 -12.02
N GLY A 162 -4.05 -1.16 -12.63
CA GLY A 162 -3.11 -0.45 -13.51
C GLY A 162 -1.81 -0.04 -12.84
N THR A 163 -1.84 0.31 -11.54
CA THR A 163 -0.64 0.66 -10.77
C THR A 163 0.27 -0.55 -10.59
N VAL A 164 -0.30 -1.71 -10.23
CA VAL A 164 0.46 -2.95 -10.05
C VAL A 164 1.12 -3.36 -11.37
N TRP A 165 0.39 -3.27 -12.50
CA TRP A 165 0.92 -3.57 -13.83
C TRP A 165 2.05 -2.62 -14.23
N ARG A 166 1.87 -1.31 -14.04
CA ARG A 166 2.87 -0.29 -14.41
C ARG A 166 4.21 -0.50 -13.71
N HIS A 167 4.17 -0.95 -12.46
CA HIS A 167 5.36 -1.18 -11.64
C HIS A 167 5.98 -2.56 -11.80
N SER A 168 5.40 -3.46 -12.61
CA SER A 168 5.87 -4.84 -12.76
C SER A 168 6.44 -5.13 -14.15
N LEU A 169 7.75 -4.99 -14.30
CA LEU A 169 8.45 -5.44 -15.51
C LEU A 169 8.29 -6.95 -15.72
N LEU A 170 8.26 -7.72 -14.61
CA LEU A 170 8.12 -9.18 -14.66
C LEU A 170 6.81 -9.61 -15.32
N MET A 171 5.68 -8.93 -15.04
CA MET A 171 4.39 -9.26 -15.68
C MET A 171 4.45 -9.06 -17.20
N TRP A 172 5.11 -8.01 -17.66
CA TRP A 172 5.29 -7.76 -19.10
C TRP A 172 6.15 -8.82 -19.76
N ILE A 173 7.22 -9.29 -19.09
CA ILE A 173 8.07 -10.38 -19.59
C ILE A 173 7.27 -11.68 -19.67
N ILE A 174 6.45 -11.99 -18.67
CA ILE A 174 5.59 -13.19 -18.66
C ILE A 174 4.59 -13.14 -19.82
N VAL A 175 3.90 -12.01 -20.02
CA VAL A 175 2.94 -11.84 -21.11
C VAL A 175 3.62 -11.95 -22.47
N GLY A 176 4.74 -11.26 -22.67
CA GLY A 176 5.53 -11.32 -23.91
C GLY A 176 6.04 -12.74 -24.21
N GLY A 177 6.60 -13.42 -23.22
CA GLY A 177 7.06 -14.81 -23.34
C GLY A 177 5.92 -15.77 -23.69
N TRP A 178 4.76 -15.61 -23.06
CA TRP A 178 3.59 -16.42 -23.37
C TRP A 178 3.09 -16.21 -24.81
N LEU A 179 3.01 -14.96 -25.27
CA LEU A 179 2.62 -14.65 -26.64
C LEU A 179 3.57 -15.28 -27.68
N LEU A 180 4.87 -15.25 -27.43
CA LEU A 180 5.87 -15.89 -28.28
C LEU A 180 5.71 -17.41 -28.30
N LEU A 181 5.55 -18.05 -27.15
CA LEU A 181 5.34 -19.49 -27.04
C LEU A 181 4.06 -19.92 -27.74
N PHE A 182 2.95 -19.25 -27.48
CA PHE A 182 1.66 -19.55 -28.08
C PHE A 182 1.68 -19.34 -29.60
N GLY A 183 2.29 -18.25 -30.05
CA GLY A 183 2.50 -17.97 -31.47
C GLY A 183 3.37 -19.03 -32.16
N SER A 184 4.42 -19.51 -31.52
CA SER A 184 5.28 -20.56 -32.03
C SER A 184 4.56 -21.90 -32.16
N VAL A 185 3.81 -22.31 -31.16
CA VAL A 185 3.04 -23.57 -31.15
C VAL A 185 1.96 -23.55 -32.22
N THR A 186 1.17 -22.46 -32.29
CA THR A 186 0.08 -22.33 -33.28
C THR A 186 0.62 -22.16 -34.69
N GLY A 187 1.66 -21.36 -34.90
CA GLY A 187 2.32 -21.16 -36.19
C GLY A 187 2.96 -22.43 -36.70
N GLY A 188 3.71 -23.15 -35.85
CA GLY A 188 4.32 -24.45 -36.16
C GLY A 188 3.28 -25.49 -36.56
N TYR A 189 2.15 -25.53 -35.84
CA TYR A 189 1.04 -26.43 -36.18
C TYR A 189 0.42 -26.08 -37.54
N CYS A 190 0.15 -24.81 -37.80
CA CYS A 190 -0.41 -24.37 -39.08
C CYS A 190 0.53 -24.69 -40.26
N PHE A 191 1.85 -24.49 -40.08
CA PHE A 191 2.84 -24.81 -41.09
C PHE A 191 2.90 -26.32 -41.37
N TRP A 192 2.96 -27.14 -40.34
CA TRP A 192 2.97 -28.59 -40.44
C TRP A 192 1.70 -29.15 -41.11
N TYR A 193 0.52 -28.61 -40.71
CA TYR A 193 -0.77 -29.00 -41.29
C TYR A 193 -0.85 -28.68 -42.80
N ARG A 194 -0.37 -27.50 -43.20
CA ARG A 194 -0.29 -27.14 -44.64
C ARG A 194 0.64 -28.06 -45.45
N LYS A 195 1.75 -28.49 -44.84
CA LYS A 195 2.68 -29.41 -45.49
C LYS A 195 2.11 -30.80 -45.68
N MET A 196 1.20 -31.23 -44.80
CA MET A 196 0.54 -32.54 -44.93
C MET A 196 -0.60 -32.57 -45.96
N GLN A 197 -1.13 -31.42 -46.33
CA GLN A 197 -2.22 -31.28 -47.33
C GLN A 197 -1.68 -31.15 -48.78
N ARG A 198 -0.38 -30.95 -48.93
CA ARG A 198 0.32 -30.96 -50.21
C ARG A 198 0.92 -32.33 -50.49
#